data_5bc64fb3cae4400b4cbfad62fcc7b3f5
#
_entry.id   5bc64fb3cae4400b4cbfad62fcc7b3f5
#
_cell.length_a   1.000
_cell.length_b   1.000
_cell.length_c   1.000
_cell.angle_alpha   90.00
_cell.angle_beta   90.00
_cell.angle_gamma   90.00
#
_symmetry.space_group_name_H-M   'P 1'
#
loop_
_entity.id
_entity.type
_entity.pdbx_description
1 polymer ?
#
loop_
_entity_poly.entity_id
_entity_poly.type
_entity_poly.pdbx_seq_one_letter_code
_entity_poly.pdbx_strand_id
1 'polypeptide(L)'
;PNIDNPDQFLGKGVSYSVKSKDLYKNKKLFIFGGGDSALDWTIELAKIAKSVNLIHRRDQFRGAQHTEAQMRKLVKNGNVNLLTPFQIDSIIGTDKVNGVSLKNFDTKESENHEADELLFLFGLNKKLGPILDWELELTSKKISVNTEDFQTNREGIFAVGDINDYPGKLDLILCG
;
A
#
# COMPACT_ATOMS: atom_id res chain seq x y z
N PRO A 1 2.38 0.39 10.54
CA PRO A 1 2.55 -0.58 11.62
C PRO A 1 4.04 -0.78 11.89
N ASN A 2 4.42 -0.84 13.17
CA ASN A 2 5.76 -1.28 13.54
C ASN A 2 5.76 -2.81 13.46
N ILE A 3 6.36 -3.34 12.42
CA ILE A 3 6.59 -4.77 12.24
C ILE A 3 8.06 -4.98 12.53
N ASP A 4 8.39 -5.91 13.40
CA ASP A 4 9.78 -6.24 13.68
C ASP A 4 10.44 -6.86 12.45
N ASN A 5 11.38 -6.09 11.88
CA ASN A 5 12.27 -6.47 10.79
C ASN A 5 11.64 -7.21 9.58
N PRO A 6 10.62 -6.62 8.89
CA PRO A 6 9.98 -7.29 7.76
C PRO A 6 10.95 -7.50 6.59
N ASP A 7 12.03 -6.71 6.53
CA ASP A 7 12.98 -6.72 5.42
C ASP A 7 13.83 -8.01 5.38
N GLN A 8 13.95 -8.76 6.49
CA GLN A 8 14.58 -10.09 6.49
C GLN A 8 13.86 -11.10 5.60
N PHE A 9 12.56 -10.88 5.34
CA PHE A 9 11.72 -11.73 4.49
C PHE A 9 11.54 -11.19 3.07
N LEU A 10 12.25 -10.11 2.69
CA LEU A 10 12.19 -9.59 1.33
C LEU A 10 12.64 -10.63 0.30
N GLY A 11 11.76 -10.90 -0.68
CA GLY A 11 11.95 -11.96 -1.67
C GLY A 11 11.81 -13.38 -1.13
N LYS A 12 11.41 -13.53 0.13
CA LYS A 12 11.15 -14.81 0.81
C LYS A 12 9.72 -14.86 1.37
N GLY A 13 8.78 -14.25 0.66
CA GLY A 13 7.37 -14.16 1.02
C GLY A 13 6.93 -12.74 1.45
N VAL A 14 7.81 -11.74 1.46
CA VAL A 14 7.45 -10.33 1.65
C VAL A 14 7.81 -9.53 0.41
N SER A 15 6.90 -8.66 -0.01
CA SER A 15 7.11 -7.72 -1.10
C SER A 15 6.36 -6.41 -0.87
N TYR A 16 6.88 -5.30 -1.43
CA TYR A 16 6.28 -3.96 -1.40
C TYR A 16 5.77 -3.53 -2.77
N SER A 17 5.99 -4.35 -3.79
CA SER A 17 5.52 -4.13 -5.16
C SER A 17 5.40 -5.44 -5.90
N VAL A 18 4.50 -5.49 -6.87
CA VAL A 18 4.33 -6.67 -7.73
C VAL A 18 5.29 -6.59 -8.91
N LYS A 19 6.35 -7.39 -8.89
CA LYS A 19 7.32 -7.50 -10.00
C LYS A 19 6.84 -8.44 -11.11
N SER A 20 6.20 -9.54 -10.72
CA SER A 20 5.58 -10.51 -11.62
C SER A 20 4.36 -11.13 -10.93
N LYS A 21 3.26 -11.26 -11.67
CA LYS A 21 2.05 -11.93 -11.17
C LYS A 21 2.28 -13.41 -10.88
N ASP A 22 3.19 -14.06 -11.61
CA ASP A 22 3.44 -15.49 -11.49
C ASP A 22 3.95 -15.90 -10.09
N LEU A 23 4.58 -14.98 -9.36
CA LEU A 23 5.04 -15.21 -7.98
C LEU A 23 3.89 -15.54 -7.02
N TYR A 24 2.68 -15.11 -7.35
CA TYR A 24 1.49 -15.26 -6.50
C TYR A 24 0.56 -16.41 -6.94
N LYS A 25 0.91 -17.09 -8.05
CA LYS A 25 0.09 -18.19 -8.58
C LYS A 25 -0.01 -19.34 -7.57
N ASN A 26 -1.25 -19.77 -7.28
CA ASN A 26 -1.56 -20.82 -6.31
C ASN A 26 -1.05 -20.59 -4.88
N LYS A 27 -0.80 -19.31 -4.49
CA LYS A 27 -0.34 -18.91 -3.16
C LYS A 27 -1.46 -18.40 -2.28
N LYS A 28 -1.32 -18.59 -0.95
CA LYS A 28 -2.12 -17.91 0.08
C LYS A 28 -1.55 -16.51 0.27
N LEU A 29 -2.23 -15.50 -0.31
CA LEU A 29 -1.75 -14.13 -0.36
C LEU A 29 -2.49 -13.26 0.65
N PHE A 30 -1.73 -12.43 1.36
CA PHE A 30 -2.22 -11.38 2.23
C PHE A 30 -1.77 -10.02 1.69
N ILE A 31 -2.73 -9.16 1.35
CA ILE A 31 -2.49 -7.80 0.83
C ILE A 31 -2.84 -6.80 1.92
N PHE A 32 -1.91 -5.93 2.26
CA PHE A 32 -2.07 -4.91 3.29
C PHE A 32 -2.16 -3.53 2.66
N GLY A 33 -3.31 -2.89 2.77
CA GLY A 33 -3.50 -1.54 2.24
C GLY A 33 -4.98 -1.19 2.03
N GLY A 34 -5.24 0.04 1.62
CA GLY A 34 -6.60 0.54 1.38
C GLY A 34 -6.65 1.68 0.36
N GLY A 35 -5.60 1.87 -0.42
CA GLY A 35 -5.54 2.78 -1.56
C GLY A 35 -5.68 2.01 -2.89
N ASP A 36 -5.63 2.75 -4.02
CA ASP A 36 -5.81 2.20 -5.37
C ASP A 36 -4.95 0.98 -5.62
N SER A 37 -3.64 1.06 -5.34
CA SER A 37 -2.73 -0.07 -5.57
C SER A 37 -3.15 -1.35 -4.84
N ALA A 38 -3.66 -1.25 -3.59
CA ALA A 38 -4.11 -2.42 -2.84
C ALA A 38 -5.38 -3.02 -3.45
N LEU A 39 -6.32 -2.18 -3.87
CA LEU A 39 -7.56 -2.64 -4.49
C LEU A 39 -7.32 -3.26 -5.87
N ASP A 40 -6.54 -2.60 -6.71
CA ASP A 40 -6.20 -3.08 -8.07
C ASP A 40 -5.49 -4.43 -8.02
N TRP A 41 -4.45 -4.56 -7.17
CA TRP A 41 -3.74 -5.82 -7.02
C TRP A 41 -4.57 -6.91 -6.37
N THR A 42 -5.50 -6.57 -5.47
CA THR A 42 -6.46 -7.54 -4.93
C THR A 42 -7.32 -8.13 -6.04
N ILE A 43 -7.86 -7.29 -6.92
CA ILE A 43 -8.70 -7.72 -8.04
C ILE A 43 -7.91 -8.58 -9.04
N GLU A 44 -6.70 -8.14 -9.39
CA GLU A 44 -5.87 -8.85 -10.38
C GLU A 44 -5.35 -10.19 -9.85
N LEU A 45 -4.86 -10.23 -8.61
CA LEU A 45 -4.27 -11.44 -8.05
C LEU A 45 -5.31 -12.46 -7.59
N ALA A 46 -6.56 -12.04 -7.32
CA ALA A 46 -7.66 -12.97 -7.05
C ALA A 46 -7.93 -13.93 -8.20
N LYS A 47 -7.49 -13.62 -9.42
CA LYS A 47 -7.67 -14.48 -10.61
C LYS A 47 -6.71 -15.67 -10.63
N ILE A 48 -5.60 -15.62 -9.90
CA ILE A 48 -4.49 -16.58 -10.00
C ILE A 48 -4.00 -17.15 -8.67
N ALA A 49 -4.18 -16.43 -7.57
CA ALA A 49 -3.80 -16.88 -6.25
C ALA A 49 -4.72 -18.02 -5.77
N LYS A 50 -4.24 -18.83 -4.84
CA LYS A 50 -5.05 -19.85 -4.16
C LYS A 50 -6.12 -19.22 -3.28
N SER A 51 -5.75 -18.15 -2.58
CA SER A 51 -6.65 -17.30 -1.79
C SER A 51 -6.05 -15.91 -1.68
N VAL A 52 -6.91 -14.89 -1.66
CA VAL A 52 -6.51 -13.50 -1.42
C VAL A 52 -7.24 -13.00 -0.18
N ASN A 53 -6.47 -12.49 0.76
CA ASN A 53 -6.96 -11.83 1.96
C ASN A 53 -6.54 -10.36 1.87
N LEU A 54 -7.50 -9.44 1.84
CA LEU A 54 -7.25 -7.99 1.88
C LEU A 54 -7.42 -7.51 3.32
N ILE A 55 -6.35 -6.95 3.87
CA ILE A 55 -6.29 -6.49 5.25
C ILE A 55 -6.28 -4.97 5.28
N HIS A 56 -7.24 -4.39 6.00
CA HIS A 56 -7.26 -2.95 6.22
C HIS A 56 -7.75 -2.60 7.62
N ARG A 57 -7.19 -1.53 8.19
CA ARG A 57 -7.50 -1.08 9.56
C ARG A 57 -8.86 -0.39 9.71
N ARG A 58 -9.58 -0.14 8.61
CA ARG A 58 -10.89 0.53 8.56
C ARG A 58 -11.72 -0.09 7.45
N ASP A 59 -13.04 -0.05 7.55
CA ASP A 59 -13.93 -0.42 6.45
C ASP A 59 -14.23 0.75 5.49
N GLN A 60 -13.25 1.64 5.33
CA GLN A 60 -13.30 2.77 4.40
C GLN A 60 -12.00 2.79 3.61
N PHE A 61 -12.11 2.68 2.30
CA PHE A 61 -11.01 2.68 1.37
C PHE A 61 -10.77 4.08 0.79
N ARG A 62 -9.51 4.37 0.42
CA ARG A 62 -9.13 5.63 -0.23
C ARG A 62 -8.97 5.50 -1.74
N GLY A 63 -9.14 4.31 -2.27
CA GLY A 63 -9.10 4.05 -3.70
C GLY A 63 -10.34 4.55 -4.42
N ALA A 64 -10.31 4.54 -5.75
CA ALA A 64 -11.42 4.95 -6.59
C ALA A 64 -12.68 4.12 -6.30
N GLN A 65 -13.83 4.77 -6.22
CA GLN A 65 -15.11 4.12 -5.88
C GLN A 65 -15.44 2.94 -6.79
N HIS A 66 -15.11 3.06 -8.07
CA HIS A 66 -15.31 1.98 -9.03
C HIS A 66 -14.50 0.74 -8.70
N THR A 67 -13.22 0.91 -8.37
CA THR A 67 -12.31 -0.18 -7.99
C THR A 67 -12.74 -0.82 -6.66
N GLU A 68 -13.15 0.00 -5.68
CA GLU A 68 -13.72 -0.50 -4.43
C GLU A 68 -14.96 -1.36 -4.68
N ALA A 69 -15.89 -0.91 -5.53
CA ALA A 69 -17.10 -1.65 -5.86
C ALA A 69 -16.78 -3.01 -6.52
N GLN A 70 -15.78 -3.07 -7.41
CA GLN A 70 -15.31 -4.31 -8.02
C GLN A 70 -14.71 -5.26 -6.96
N MET A 71 -13.86 -4.76 -6.08
CA MET A 71 -13.27 -5.54 -4.99
C MET A 71 -14.36 -6.10 -4.07
N ARG A 72 -15.32 -5.28 -3.63
CA ARG A 72 -16.44 -5.73 -2.78
C ARG A 72 -17.32 -6.77 -3.46
N LYS A 73 -17.47 -6.73 -4.79
CA LYS A 73 -18.14 -7.79 -5.55
C LYS A 73 -17.39 -9.12 -5.46
N LEU A 74 -16.05 -9.11 -5.53
CA LEU A 74 -15.24 -10.31 -5.34
C LEU A 74 -15.35 -10.86 -3.93
N VAL A 75 -15.41 -10.00 -2.91
CA VAL A 75 -15.67 -10.40 -1.52
C VAL A 75 -17.04 -11.09 -1.40
N LYS A 76 -18.08 -10.49 -1.95
CA LYS A 76 -19.45 -11.06 -1.94
C LYS A 76 -19.51 -12.43 -2.62
N ASN A 77 -18.71 -12.64 -3.66
CA ASN A 77 -18.64 -13.90 -4.41
C ASN A 77 -17.73 -14.95 -3.74
N GLY A 78 -17.08 -14.64 -2.62
CA GLY A 78 -16.15 -15.53 -1.93
C GLY A 78 -14.78 -15.70 -2.59
N ASN A 79 -14.43 -14.83 -3.56
CA ASN A 79 -13.13 -14.88 -4.23
C ASN A 79 -12.03 -14.14 -3.46
N VAL A 80 -12.41 -13.23 -2.57
CA VAL A 80 -11.52 -12.43 -1.72
C VAL A 80 -12.08 -12.42 -0.31
N ASN A 81 -11.22 -12.60 0.68
CA ASN A 81 -11.55 -12.40 2.09
C ASN A 81 -11.17 -10.97 2.49
N LEU A 82 -12.13 -10.20 2.96
CA LEU A 82 -11.87 -8.87 3.50
C LEU A 82 -11.78 -8.94 5.02
N LEU A 83 -10.62 -8.59 5.56
CA LEU A 83 -10.35 -8.56 7.00
C LEU A 83 -10.20 -7.11 7.47
N THR A 84 -11.27 -6.59 8.04
CA THR A 84 -11.36 -5.27 8.67
C THR A 84 -12.05 -5.40 10.03
N PRO A 85 -11.69 -4.64 11.03
CA PRO A 85 -10.57 -3.71 11.14
C PRO A 85 -9.28 -4.39 11.67
N PHE A 86 -8.44 -4.85 10.79
CA PHE A 86 -7.22 -5.57 11.14
C PHE A 86 -5.95 -4.85 10.66
N GLN A 87 -4.87 -5.09 11.36
CA GLN A 87 -3.52 -4.71 10.97
C GLN A 87 -2.56 -5.88 11.20
N ILE A 88 -1.42 -5.84 10.55
CA ILE A 88 -0.38 -6.82 10.82
C ILE A 88 0.19 -6.59 12.22
N ASP A 89 0.38 -7.68 12.95
CA ASP A 89 1.04 -7.73 14.26
C ASP A 89 2.48 -8.25 14.10
N SER A 90 2.64 -9.42 13.51
CA SER A 90 3.95 -10.01 13.25
C SER A 90 3.94 -10.94 12.04
N ILE A 91 5.14 -11.25 11.51
CA ILE A 91 5.34 -12.24 10.45
C ILE A 91 5.76 -13.55 11.11
N ILE A 92 5.16 -14.65 10.69
CA ILE A 92 5.46 -15.99 11.19
C ILE A 92 6.32 -16.71 10.15
N GLY A 93 7.53 -17.09 10.55
CA GLY A 93 8.48 -17.79 9.69
C GLY A 93 9.90 -17.72 10.23
N THR A 94 10.80 -18.52 9.67
CA THR A 94 12.24 -18.50 9.96
C THR A 94 13.03 -18.03 8.74
N ASP A 95 13.15 -18.86 7.71
CA ASP A 95 13.85 -18.56 6.46
C ASP A 95 12.97 -17.89 5.42
N LYS A 96 11.67 -18.17 5.48
CA LYS A 96 10.62 -17.61 4.61
C LYS A 96 9.33 -17.41 5.40
N VAL A 97 8.41 -16.67 4.82
CA VAL A 97 7.04 -16.52 5.36
C VAL A 97 6.34 -17.87 5.36
N ASN A 98 5.76 -18.24 6.50
CA ASN A 98 4.87 -19.38 6.68
C ASN A 98 3.49 -18.96 7.18
N GLY A 99 3.38 -17.73 7.68
CA GLY A 99 2.13 -17.18 8.20
C GLY A 99 2.25 -15.73 8.60
N VAL A 100 1.17 -15.20 9.11
CA VAL A 100 1.06 -13.84 9.61
C VAL A 100 0.15 -13.80 10.84
N SER A 101 0.54 -13.03 11.84
CA SER A 101 -0.32 -12.65 12.95
C SER A 101 -1.01 -11.33 12.62
N LEU A 102 -2.31 -11.30 12.73
CA LEU A 102 -3.15 -10.11 12.53
C LEU A 102 -3.74 -9.68 13.87
N LYS A 103 -3.69 -8.38 14.12
CA LYS A 103 -4.27 -7.77 15.32
C LYS A 103 -5.53 -7.01 14.95
N ASN A 104 -6.63 -7.32 15.61
CA ASN A 104 -7.85 -6.55 15.47
C ASN A 104 -7.64 -5.14 16.05
N PHE A 105 -8.02 -4.12 15.30
CA PHE A 105 -7.76 -2.73 15.67
C PHE A 105 -8.64 -2.27 16.85
N ASP A 106 -9.82 -2.86 17.01
CA ASP A 106 -10.78 -2.49 18.06
C ASP A 106 -10.61 -3.36 19.32
N THR A 107 -10.66 -4.69 19.19
CA THR A 107 -10.57 -5.61 20.33
C THR A 107 -9.15 -5.81 20.85
N LYS A 108 -8.12 -5.51 20.06
CA LYS A 108 -6.69 -5.74 20.33
C LYS A 108 -6.28 -7.21 20.38
N GLU A 109 -7.19 -8.11 20.10
CA GLU A 109 -6.90 -9.55 20.00
C GLU A 109 -6.12 -9.86 18.73
N SER A 110 -5.21 -10.82 18.81
CA SER A 110 -4.39 -11.27 17.68
C SER A 110 -4.81 -12.67 17.26
N GLU A 111 -4.80 -12.92 15.95
CA GLU A 111 -5.09 -14.21 15.35
C GLU A 111 -4.02 -14.57 14.29
N ASN A 112 -3.69 -15.87 14.21
CA ASN A 112 -2.66 -16.35 13.31
C ASN A 112 -3.27 -16.99 12.06
N HIS A 113 -2.69 -16.68 10.90
CA HIS A 113 -3.09 -17.21 9.62
C HIS A 113 -1.89 -17.81 8.88
N GLU A 114 -2.11 -18.91 8.18
CA GLU A 114 -1.12 -19.42 7.23
C GLU A 114 -1.04 -18.52 6.00
N ALA A 115 0.16 -18.14 5.62
CA ALA A 115 0.42 -17.29 4.45
C ALA A 115 1.67 -17.75 3.72
N ASP A 116 1.65 -17.66 2.40
CA ASP A 116 2.81 -17.89 1.56
C ASP A 116 3.48 -16.57 1.17
N GLU A 117 2.65 -15.52 0.92
CA GLU A 117 3.10 -14.22 0.43
C GLU A 117 2.36 -13.08 1.15
N LEU A 118 3.10 -12.05 1.54
CA LEU A 118 2.62 -10.82 2.14
C LEU A 118 3.00 -9.65 1.22
N LEU A 119 2.01 -8.91 0.75
CA LEU A 119 2.18 -7.75 -0.12
C LEU A 119 1.79 -6.48 0.63
N PHE A 120 2.76 -5.63 0.93
CA PHE A 120 2.56 -4.39 1.67
C PHE A 120 2.38 -3.20 0.73
N LEU A 121 1.15 -2.68 0.64
CA LEU A 121 0.78 -1.55 -0.20
C LEU A 121 0.22 -0.39 0.64
N PHE A 122 1.01 0.03 1.64
CA PHE A 122 0.62 1.12 2.57
C PHE A 122 0.64 2.52 1.96
N GLY A 123 1.02 2.65 0.70
CA GLY A 123 1.27 3.90 0.00
C GLY A 123 2.73 4.34 0.14
N LEU A 124 3.11 5.29 -0.71
CA LEU A 124 4.45 5.85 -0.70
C LEU A 124 4.63 6.77 0.51
N ASN A 125 5.64 6.52 1.32
CA ASN A 125 6.10 7.48 2.32
C ASN A 125 7.10 8.42 1.65
N LYS A 126 6.66 9.62 1.37
CA LYS A 126 7.52 10.65 0.76
C LYS A 126 8.58 11.07 1.78
N LYS A 127 9.79 10.56 1.60
CA LYS A 127 10.97 10.98 2.36
C LYS A 127 11.75 11.93 1.47
N LEU A 128 11.74 13.22 1.78
CA LEU A 128 12.46 14.24 1.02
C LEU A 128 14.00 14.14 1.20
N GLY A 129 14.45 13.43 2.25
CA GLY A 129 15.88 13.25 2.51
C GLY A 129 16.60 14.59 2.63
N PRO A 130 17.79 14.74 1.97
CA PRO A 130 18.56 15.99 2.02
C PRO A 130 17.83 17.21 1.44
N ILE A 131 16.78 17.02 0.64
CA ILE A 131 15.98 18.14 0.08
C ILE A 131 15.30 18.94 1.19
N LEU A 132 15.07 18.36 2.37
CA LEU A 132 14.52 19.07 3.53
C LEU A 132 15.41 20.25 3.96
N ASP A 133 16.72 20.14 3.74
CA ASP A 133 17.71 21.18 4.11
C ASP A 133 17.81 22.29 3.06
N TRP A 134 17.06 22.19 1.95
CA TRP A 134 17.09 23.18 0.88
C TRP A 134 16.19 24.39 1.11
N GLU A 135 15.53 24.47 2.27
CA GLU A 135 14.63 25.58 2.63
C GLU A 135 13.50 25.80 1.61
N LEU A 136 13.01 24.72 1.02
CA LEU A 136 11.88 24.77 0.10
C LEU A 136 10.56 24.85 0.91
N GLU A 137 9.61 25.60 0.38
CA GLU A 137 8.26 25.61 0.96
C GLU A 137 7.59 24.26 0.75
N LEU A 138 7.05 23.71 1.84
CA LEU A 138 6.42 22.39 1.86
C LEU A 138 4.97 22.48 2.29
N THR A 139 4.10 21.84 1.53
CA THR A 139 2.69 21.59 1.90
C THR A 139 2.47 20.09 2.03
N SER A 140 2.10 19.61 3.23
CA SER A 140 1.83 18.18 3.48
C SER A 140 2.94 17.22 3.02
N LYS A 141 4.20 17.60 3.20
CA LYS A 141 5.41 16.88 2.76
C LYS A 141 5.59 16.81 1.23
N LYS A 142 5.02 17.73 0.52
CA LYS A 142 5.24 18.00 -0.90
C LYS A 142 5.86 19.37 -1.07
N ILE A 143 6.57 19.55 -2.16
CA ILE A 143 7.23 20.82 -2.50
C ILE A 143 6.21 21.74 -3.16
N SER A 144 5.95 22.89 -2.54
CA SER A 144 5.05 23.91 -3.10
C SER A 144 5.69 24.54 -4.34
N VAL A 145 4.92 24.65 -5.40
CA VAL A 145 5.35 25.26 -6.66
C VAL A 145 4.27 26.21 -7.20
N ASN A 146 4.67 27.19 -8.00
CA ASN A 146 3.71 27.98 -8.75
C ASN A 146 3.14 27.15 -9.94
N THR A 147 2.01 27.56 -10.47
CA THR A 147 1.31 26.81 -11.52
C THR A 147 1.70 27.22 -12.94
N GLU A 148 2.54 28.24 -13.10
CA GLU A 148 2.93 28.75 -14.43
C GLU A 148 4.13 27.98 -14.99
N ASP A 149 5.17 27.80 -14.16
CA ASP A 149 6.42 27.18 -14.59
C ASP A 149 6.90 26.06 -13.67
N PHE A 150 6.15 25.74 -12.59
CA PHE A 150 6.51 24.75 -11.57
C PHE A 150 7.78 25.06 -10.77
N GLN A 151 8.17 26.36 -10.73
CA GLN A 151 9.28 26.81 -9.91
C GLN A 151 8.87 26.80 -8.43
N THR A 152 9.83 26.48 -7.57
CA THR A 152 9.69 26.54 -6.11
C THR A 152 9.85 27.97 -5.60
N ASN A 153 9.82 28.18 -4.28
CA ASN A 153 10.17 29.45 -3.65
C ASN A 153 11.66 29.84 -3.84
N ARG A 154 12.51 28.93 -4.36
CA ARG A 154 13.91 29.20 -4.67
C ARG A 154 14.11 29.26 -6.18
N GLU A 155 14.70 30.37 -6.63
CA GLU A 155 14.99 30.61 -8.04
C GLU A 155 15.88 29.49 -8.63
N GLY A 156 15.55 29.02 -9.84
CA GLY A 156 16.26 27.96 -10.53
C GLY A 156 15.98 26.55 -10.04
N ILE A 157 15.11 26.37 -9.02
CA ILE A 157 14.68 25.06 -8.54
C ILE A 157 13.23 24.82 -8.93
N PHE A 158 12.98 23.72 -9.64
CA PHE A 158 11.68 23.30 -10.13
C PHE A 158 11.32 21.94 -9.54
N ALA A 159 10.04 21.69 -9.27
CA ALA A 159 9.57 20.39 -8.82
C ALA A 159 8.36 19.96 -9.64
N VAL A 160 8.42 18.72 -10.19
CA VAL A 160 7.38 18.14 -11.03
C VAL A 160 7.02 16.74 -10.55
N GLY A 161 5.84 16.24 -10.95
CA GLY A 161 5.36 14.91 -10.58
C GLY A 161 4.75 14.86 -9.17
N ASP A 162 4.72 13.68 -8.55
CA ASP A 162 4.06 13.44 -7.26
C ASP A 162 4.68 14.17 -6.07
N ILE A 163 5.89 14.68 -6.24
CA ILE A 163 6.62 15.37 -5.17
C ILE A 163 6.15 16.79 -4.97
N ASN A 164 5.59 17.45 -6.00
CA ASN A 164 5.14 18.82 -5.90
C ASN A 164 3.70 18.94 -5.39
N ASP A 165 3.33 20.16 -5.00
CA ASP A 165 1.98 20.56 -4.64
C ASP A 165 1.65 21.93 -5.19
N TYR A 166 0.43 22.10 -5.68
CA TYR A 166 -0.11 23.37 -6.16
C TYR A 166 -1.64 23.37 -6.05
N PRO A 167 -2.31 24.53 -6.00
CA PRO A 167 -3.76 24.60 -5.90
C PRO A 167 -4.49 23.84 -7.01
N GLY A 168 -5.37 22.93 -6.66
CA GLY A 168 -6.14 22.13 -7.61
C GLY A 168 -5.46 20.87 -8.12
N LYS A 169 -4.24 20.54 -7.63
CA LYS A 169 -3.58 19.29 -7.98
C LYS A 169 -4.36 18.08 -7.49
N LEU A 170 -4.60 17.13 -8.39
CA LEU A 170 -5.11 15.81 -8.07
C LEU A 170 -3.94 14.83 -7.91
N ASP A 171 -3.93 14.07 -6.83
CA ASP A 171 -2.92 13.02 -6.57
C ASP A 171 -3.19 11.76 -7.42
N LEU A 172 -3.19 11.92 -8.73
CA LEU A 172 -3.37 10.84 -9.68
C LEU A 172 -2.06 10.60 -10.44
N ILE A 173 -1.71 9.33 -10.66
CA ILE A 173 -0.52 8.93 -11.43
C ILE A 173 -0.46 9.62 -12.81
N LEU A 174 -1.62 9.91 -13.40
CA LEU A 174 -1.73 10.56 -14.72
C LEU A 174 -1.56 12.08 -14.68
N CYS A 175 -1.47 12.70 -13.51
CA CYS A 175 -1.37 14.15 -13.34
C CYS A 175 -0.03 14.59 -12.74
N GLY A 176 0.91 13.67 -12.64
CA GLY A 176 2.25 13.92 -12.11
C GLY A 176 3.22 14.45 -13.14
#